data_294b12b57dbf8aab83f68e5621dba60f
#
_entry.id   294b12b57dbf8aab83f68e5621dba60f
#
_cell.length_a   1.000
_cell.length_b   1.000
_cell.length_c   1.000
_cell.angle_alpha   90.00
_cell.angle_beta   90.00
_cell.angle_gamma   90.00
#
_symmetry.space_group_name_H-M   'P 1'
#
loop_
_entity.id
_entity.type
_entity.pdbx_description
1 polymer ?
#
loop_
_entity_poly.entity_id
_entity_poly.type
_entity_poly.pdbx_seq_one_letter_code
_entity_poly.pdbx_strand_id
1 'polypeptide(L)'
;NKDIRKLNSYRSNLVNMVKEFTKWSGEVTHIDQLPEMTMRAFKEASTTPTAPVFLSISANVFDEYTESEIVKLPYISNSINPPKDSVELLTKKILDSENPLLLIGDRVSHSKSHSEVIKFAEISGCSVYSSTTSEINFPMDHPQYFGTLPNLLSKAKEVVDKHDLIISVGS
;
A
#
# COMPACT_ATOMS: atom_id res chain seq x y z
N ASN A 1 29.32 -13.05 -28.43
CA ASN A 1 28.08 -12.62 -27.77
C ASN A 1 26.90 -13.37 -28.37
N LYS A 2 26.61 -14.56 -27.84
CA LYS A 2 25.40 -15.27 -28.26
C LYS A 2 24.23 -14.64 -27.54
N ASP A 3 23.47 -13.84 -28.24
CA ASP A 3 22.20 -13.32 -27.77
C ASP A 3 21.23 -14.50 -27.58
N ILE A 4 21.15 -15.01 -26.36
CA ILE A 4 20.36 -16.18 -26.00
C ILE A 4 18.86 -15.95 -26.30
N ARG A 5 18.42 -14.68 -26.37
CA ARG A 5 17.08 -14.32 -26.83
C ARG A 5 16.78 -14.81 -28.26
N LYS A 6 17.84 -15.05 -29.08
CA LYS A 6 17.66 -15.62 -30.42
C LYS A 6 17.49 -17.14 -30.46
N LEU A 7 17.88 -17.81 -29.35
CA LEU A 7 17.78 -19.28 -29.25
C LEU A 7 16.44 -19.74 -28.68
N ASN A 8 15.70 -18.88 -28.00
CA ASN A 8 14.40 -19.20 -27.46
C ASN A 8 13.32 -18.87 -28.47
N SER A 9 12.44 -19.85 -28.73
CA SER A 9 11.24 -19.72 -29.57
C SER A 9 10.29 -18.59 -29.15
N TYR A 10 10.50 -18.04 -27.97
CA TYR A 10 9.74 -16.94 -27.40
C TYR A 10 10.35 -15.60 -27.83
N ARG A 11 9.86 -15.08 -28.94
CA ARG A 11 10.18 -13.72 -29.41
C ARG A 11 9.48 -12.62 -28.60
N SER A 12 8.78 -12.99 -27.53
CA SER A 12 7.98 -12.06 -26.74
C SER A 12 8.87 -11.28 -25.79
N ASN A 13 8.68 -9.97 -25.74
CA ASN A 13 9.26 -9.13 -24.71
C ASN A 13 8.45 -9.32 -23.41
N LEU A 14 8.93 -10.20 -22.52
CA LEU A 14 8.23 -10.56 -21.28
C LEU A 14 7.97 -9.34 -20.39
N VAL A 15 8.92 -8.39 -20.34
CA VAL A 15 8.78 -7.14 -19.58
C VAL A 15 7.58 -6.34 -20.07
N ASN A 16 7.43 -6.22 -21.40
CA ASN A 16 6.28 -5.49 -21.96
C ASN A 16 4.96 -6.27 -21.80
N MET A 17 4.99 -7.59 -21.83
CA MET A 17 3.78 -8.40 -21.62
C MET A 17 3.16 -8.21 -20.23
N VAL A 18 3.98 -8.07 -19.20
CA VAL A 18 3.51 -7.97 -17.82
C VAL A 18 3.36 -6.53 -17.32
N LYS A 19 3.73 -5.56 -18.14
CA LYS A 19 3.75 -4.14 -17.75
C LYS A 19 2.40 -3.62 -17.26
N GLU A 20 1.31 -4.09 -17.89
CA GLU A 20 -0.06 -3.70 -17.52
C GLU A 20 -0.54 -4.32 -16.19
N PHE A 21 0.15 -5.35 -15.70
CA PHE A 21 -0.22 -6.09 -14.49
C PHE A 21 0.74 -5.88 -13.32
N THR A 22 1.80 -5.08 -13.55
CA THR A 22 2.85 -4.87 -12.55
C THR A 22 3.13 -3.40 -12.35
N LYS A 23 3.44 -3.04 -11.11
CA LYS A 23 3.87 -1.68 -10.76
C LYS A 23 5.18 -1.29 -11.43
N TRP A 24 6.07 -2.27 -11.56
CA TRP A 24 7.36 -2.13 -12.21
C TRP A 24 7.77 -3.44 -12.85
N SER A 25 8.43 -3.35 -13.98
CA SER A 25 8.99 -4.52 -14.67
C SER A 25 10.35 -4.18 -15.27
N GLY A 26 11.30 -5.10 -15.21
CA GLY A 26 12.65 -4.93 -15.72
C GLY A 26 13.28 -6.23 -16.18
N GLU A 27 14.40 -6.12 -16.90
CA GLU A 27 15.19 -7.25 -17.38
C GLU A 27 16.66 -7.06 -17.03
N VAL A 28 17.29 -8.12 -16.49
CA VAL A 28 18.74 -8.22 -16.25
C VAL A 28 19.36 -8.98 -17.40
N THR A 29 20.26 -8.35 -18.13
CA THR A 29 20.96 -8.91 -19.28
C THR A 29 22.45 -9.19 -19.03
N HIS A 30 23.01 -8.61 -17.96
CA HIS A 30 24.39 -8.79 -17.49
C HIS A 30 24.43 -8.92 -15.98
N ILE A 31 25.35 -9.73 -15.48
CA ILE A 31 25.45 -10.05 -14.05
C ILE A 31 25.69 -8.80 -13.18
N ASP A 32 26.42 -7.80 -13.65
CA ASP A 32 26.70 -6.57 -12.91
C ASP A 32 25.44 -5.73 -12.63
N GLN A 33 24.37 -5.92 -13.42
CA GLN A 33 23.07 -5.25 -13.21
C GLN A 33 22.23 -5.93 -12.13
N LEU A 34 22.50 -7.21 -11.82
CA LEU A 34 21.64 -8.03 -10.97
C LEU A 34 21.45 -7.45 -9.57
N PRO A 35 22.50 -6.99 -8.84
CA PRO A 35 22.34 -6.40 -7.52
C PRO A 35 21.44 -5.16 -7.53
N GLU A 36 21.71 -4.21 -8.41
CA GLU A 36 20.94 -2.96 -8.52
C GLU A 36 19.48 -3.20 -8.92
N MET A 37 19.26 -4.01 -9.96
CA MET A 37 17.90 -4.30 -10.45
C MET A 37 17.08 -5.08 -9.43
N THR A 38 17.71 -5.99 -8.67
CA THR A 38 17.06 -6.72 -7.59
C THR A 38 16.68 -5.76 -6.45
N MET A 39 17.59 -4.89 -6.03
CA MET A 39 17.30 -3.87 -5.02
C MET A 39 16.14 -2.96 -5.45
N ARG A 40 16.15 -2.53 -6.71
CA ARG A 40 15.08 -1.72 -7.28
C ARG A 40 13.75 -2.45 -7.26
N ALA A 41 13.71 -3.71 -7.67
CA ALA A 41 12.52 -4.54 -7.66
C ALA A 41 11.92 -4.62 -6.24
N PHE A 42 12.72 -4.92 -5.22
CA PHE A 42 12.25 -4.94 -3.83
C PHE A 42 11.79 -3.58 -3.33
N LYS A 43 12.50 -2.51 -3.66
CA LYS A 43 12.11 -1.14 -3.31
C LYS A 43 10.75 -0.79 -3.92
N GLU A 44 10.56 -1.04 -5.21
CA GLU A 44 9.30 -0.74 -5.91
C GLU A 44 8.14 -1.58 -5.35
N ALA A 45 8.37 -2.87 -5.07
CA ALA A 45 7.35 -3.75 -4.49
C ALA A 45 6.90 -3.29 -3.10
N SER A 46 7.85 -2.88 -2.25
CA SER A 46 7.59 -2.53 -0.85
C SER A 46 7.18 -1.08 -0.61
N THR A 47 7.39 -0.19 -1.59
CA THR A 47 6.98 1.22 -1.47
C THR A 47 5.48 1.35 -1.69
N THR A 48 4.81 2.06 -0.80
CA THR A 48 3.36 2.30 -0.87
C THR A 48 2.98 3.24 -2.03
N PRO A 49 1.93 2.93 -2.82
CA PRO A 49 1.10 1.74 -2.75
C PRO A 49 1.86 0.48 -3.18
N THR A 50 1.83 -0.57 -2.36
CA THR A 50 2.48 -1.84 -2.68
C THR A 50 1.76 -2.55 -3.83
N ALA A 51 2.54 -3.13 -4.76
CA ALA A 51 1.98 -3.88 -5.88
C ALA A 51 3.03 -4.84 -6.44
N PRO A 52 2.62 -5.85 -7.23
CA PRO A 52 3.54 -6.81 -7.84
C PRO A 52 4.57 -6.14 -8.73
N VAL A 53 5.77 -6.69 -8.75
CA VAL A 53 6.85 -6.32 -9.67
C VAL A 53 7.33 -7.55 -10.42
N PHE A 54 7.91 -7.35 -11.58
CA PHE A 54 8.45 -8.41 -12.40
C PHE A 54 9.92 -8.12 -12.76
N LEU A 55 10.79 -9.07 -12.45
CA LEU A 55 12.21 -9.02 -12.84
C LEU A 55 12.53 -10.26 -13.67
N SER A 56 12.82 -10.05 -14.96
CA SER A 56 13.34 -11.10 -15.86
C SER A 56 14.85 -11.15 -15.74
N ILE A 57 15.40 -12.35 -15.68
CA ILE A 57 16.86 -12.58 -15.69
C ILE A 57 17.18 -13.44 -16.91
N SER A 58 18.03 -12.91 -17.79
CA SER A 58 18.45 -13.65 -18.99
C SER A 58 19.27 -14.86 -18.60
N ALA A 59 19.10 -15.98 -19.31
CA ALA A 59 19.73 -17.26 -18.96
C ALA A 59 21.27 -17.20 -18.92
N ASN A 60 21.88 -16.36 -19.76
CA ASN A 60 23.33 -16.17 -19.75
C ASN A 60 23.86 -15.58 -18.43
N VAL A 61 23.05 -14.83 -17.71
CA VAL A 61 23.46 -14.20 -16.44
C VAL A 61 23.76 -15.25 -15.36
N PHE A 62 23.14 -16.43 -15.43
CA PHE A 62 23.40 -17.52 -14.48
C PHE A 62 24.76 -18.18 -14.64
N ASP A 63 25.41 -17.99 -15.81
CA ASP A 63 26.74 -18.52 -16.10
C ASP A 63 27.85 -17.46 -15.94
N GLU A 64 27.48 -16.22 -15.59
CA GLU A 64 28.40 -15.10 -15.39
C GLU A 64 28.82 -14.96 -13.93
N TYR A 65 29.99 -14.41 -13.70
CA TYR A 65 30.53 -14.09 -12.38
C TYR A 65 30.76 -12.59 -12.26
N THR A 66 30.54 -12.04 -11.07
CA THR A 66 30.81 -10.64 -10.78
C THR A 66 31.46 -10.49 -9.41
N GLU A 67 32.26 -9.46 -9.25
CA GLU A 67 32.82 -8.99 -7.98
C GLU A 67 32.01 -7.82 -7.41
N SER A 68 30.85 -7.51 -8.00
CA SER A 68 30.00 -6.41 -7.54
C SER A 68 29.54 -6.62 -6.10
N GLU A 69 29.70 -5.60 -5.27
CA GLU A 69 29.24 -5.63 -3.88
C GLU A 69 27.72 -5.68 -3.80
N ILE A 70 27.20 -6.53 -2.92
CA ILE A 70 25.79 -6.53 -2.57
C ILE A 70 25.56 -5.44 -1.52
N VAL A 71 25.07 -4.29 -1.96
CA VAL A 71 24.74 -3.18 -1.07
C VAL A 71 23.40 -3.44 -0.39
N LYS A 72 23.36 -3.40 0.94
CA LYS A 72 22.10 -3.46 1.69
C LYS A 72 21.31 -2.17 1.49
N LEU A 73 20.03 -2.29 1.15
CA LEU A 73 19.15 -1.13 1.10
C LEU A 73 19.10 -0.47 2.49
N PRO A 74 19.34 0.85 2.57
CA PRO A 74 19.06 1.56 3.81
C PRO A 74 17.56 1.49 4.13
N TYR A 75 17.22 1.33 5.40
CA TYR A 75 15.84 1.45 5.84
C TYR A 75 15.38 2.90 5.62
N ILE A 76 14.42 3.08 4.74
CA ILE A 76 13.78 4.37 4.51
C ILE A 76 12.47 4.36 5.29
N SER A 77 12.39 5.18 6.33
CA SER A 77 11.14 5.37 7.05
C SER A 77 10.14 6.10 6.16
N ASN A 78 8.98 5.49 5.96
CA ASN A 78 7.84 6.12 5.27
C ASN A 78 6.92 6.87 6.25
N SER A 79 7.32 6.99 7.53
CA SER A 79 6.55 7.71 8.55
C SER A 79 6.77 9.20 8.38
N ILE A 80 5.68 9.91 8.08
CA ILE A 80 5.66 11.38 7.98
C ILE A 80 4.78 11.89 9.12
N ASN A 81 5.35 12.72 9.99
CA ASN A 81 4.56 13.37 11.01
C ASN A 81 3.74 14.52 10.40
N PRO A 82 2.44 14.62 10.72
CA PRO A 82 1.62 15.73 10.26
C PRO A 82 2.06 17.05 10.90
N PRO A 83 1.86 18.19 10.23
CA PRO A 83 2.06 19.50 10.83
C PRO A 83 1.19 19.69 12.08
N LYS A 84 1.74 20.32 13.10
CA LYS A 84 1.05 20.52 14.38
C LYS A 84 -0.27 21.27 14.22
N ASP A 85 -0.29 22.32 13.42
CA ASP A 85 -1.49 23.13 13.15
C ASP A 85 -2.61 22.28 12.51
N SER A 86 -2.25 21.32 11.66
CA SER A 86 -3.23 20.40 11.04
C SER A 86 -3.84 19.45 12.07
N VAL A 87 -3.04 18.98 13.03
CA VAL A 87 -3.53 18.14 14.14
C VAL A 87 -4.47 18.94 15.04
N GLU A 88 -4.11 20.18 15.39
CA GLU A 88 -4.95 21.07 16.20
C GLU A 88 -6.28 21.37 15.51
N LEU A 89 -6.25 21.66 14.20
CA LEU A 89 -7.47 21.90 13.41
C LEU A 89 -8.38 20.68 13.37
N LEU A 90 -7.81 19.48 13.14
CA LEU A 90 -8.56 18.22 13.16
C LEU A 90 -9.18 17.98 14.53
N THR A 91 -8.39 18.12 15.59
CA THR A 91 -8.86 17.97 16.98
C THR A 91 -10.05 18.86 17.26
N LYS A 92 -9.97 20.14 16.87
CA LYS A 92 -11.09 21.07 17.06
C LYS A 92 -12.34 20.61 16.32
N LYS A 93 -12.22 20.19 15.04
CA LYS A 93 -13.37 19.70 14.26
C LYS A 93 -14.02 18.46 14.89
N ILE A 94 -13.21 17.57 15.47
CA ILE A 94 -13.73 16.37 16.16
C ILE A 94 -14.49 16.76 17.44
N LEU A 95 -13.93 17.69 18.22
CA LEU A 95 -14.57 18.15 19.45
C LEU A 95 -15.85 18.95 19.20
N ASP A 96 -15.97 19.61 18.06
CA ASP A 96 -17.16 20.38 17.66
C ASP A 96 -18.24 19.47 17.02
N SER A 97 -17.94 18.19 16.73
CA SER A 97 -18.86 17.24 16.10
C SER A 97 -19.69 16.50 17.14
N GLU A 98 -20.98 16.31 16.87
CA GLU A 98 -21.90 15.56 17.73
C GLU A 98 -22.01 14.08 17.33
N ASN A 99 -21.79 13.76 16.06
CA ASN A 99 -21.92 12.40 15.54
C ASN A 99 -20.87 12.10 14.46
N PRO A 100 -19.58 11.97 14.81
CA PRO A 100 -18.50 11.73 13.87
C PRO A 100 -18.54 10.29 13.33
N LEU A 101 -18.22 10.15 12.03
CA LEU A 101 -18.00 8.89 11.33
C LEU A 101 -16.50 8.70 11.07
N LEU A 102 -15.96 7.55 11.47
CA LEU A 102 -14.62 7.12 11.11
C LEU A 102 -14.69 6.07 9.98
N LEU A 103 -14.21 6.42 8.81
CA LEU A 103 -14.05 5.53 7.68
C LEU A 103 -12.62 5.03 7.60
N ILE A 104 -12.42 3.72 7.73
CA ILE A 104 -11.11 3.10 7.78
C ILE A 104 -10.82 2.27 6.52
N GLY A 105 -9.55 2.24 6.12
CA GLY A 105 -9.07 1.47 4.98
C GLY A 105 -7.78 0.71 5.26
N ASP A 106 -7.27 -0.01 4.26
CA ASP A 106 -6.18 -1.00 4.40
C ASP A 106 -4.85 -0.44 4.88
N ARG A 107 -4.62 0.87 4.79
CA ARG A 107 -3.40 1.47 5.33
C ARG A 107 -3.29 1.39 6.85
N VAL A 108 -4.39 1.17 7.56
CA VAL A 108 -4.37 0.90 9.01
C VAL A 108 -3.60 -0.38 9.29
N SER A 109 -3.92 -1.47 8.59
CA SER A 109 -3.18 -2.74 8.66
C SER A 109 -1.74 -2.59 8.17
N HIS A 110 -1.53 -1.96 7.03
CA HIS A 110 -0.20 -1.79 6.44
C HIS A 110 0.75 -0.98 7.33
N SER A 111 0.24 0.00 8.07
CA SER A 111 1.00 0.79 9.04
C SER A 111 1.04 0.17 10.44
N LYS A 112 0.34 -0.95 10.66
CA LYS A 112 0.20 -1.63 11.95
C LYS A 112 -0.38 -0.72 13.05
N SER A 113 -1.29 0.17 12.68
CA SER A 113 -1.87 1.21 13.55
C SER A 113 -3.24 0.83 14.14
N HIS A 114 -3.50 -0.48 14.31
CA HIS A 114 -4.79 -0.96 14.83
C HIS A 114 -5.10 -0.41 16.24
N SER A 115 -4.10 -0.46 17.14
CA SER A 115 -4.23 0.01 18.52
C SER A 115 -4.54 1.50 18.60
N GLU A 116 -3.90 2.30 17.74
CA GLU A 116 -4.10 3.74 17.68
C GLU A 116 -5.49 4.09 17.16
N VAL A 117 -5.97 3.39 16.14
CA VAL A 117 -7.29 3.62 15.56
C VAL A 117 -8.40 3.18 16.53
N ILE A 118 -8.24 2.07 17.23
CA ILE A 118 -9.19 1.64 18.27
C ILE A 118 -9.27 2.70 19.38
N LYS A 119 -8.13 3.10 19.92
CA LYS A 119 -8.06 4.12 20.97
C LYS A 119 -8.64 5.45 20.50
N PHE A 120 -8.41 5.82 19.24
CA PHE A 120 -8.98 7.03 18.65
C PHE A 120 -10.52 6.95 18.61
N ALA A 121 -11.06 5.81 18.13
CA ALA A 121 -12.50 5.59 18.08
C ALA A 121 -13.16 5.66 19.46
N GLU A 122 -12.54 5.03 20.47
CA GLU A 122 -13.02 5.04 21.86
C GLU A 122 -13.05 6.46 22.45
N ILE A 123 -12.00 7.24 22.22
CA ILE A 123 -11.89 8.62 22.76
C ILE A 123 -12.84 9.57 22.05
N SER A 124 -12.98 9.46 20.73
CA SER A 124 -13.82 10.35 19.93
C SER A 124 -15.29 9.98 19.93
N GLY A 125 -15.66 8.77 20.37
CA GLY A 125 -17.02 8.27 20.35
C GLY A 125 -17.59 8.04 18.95
N CYS A 126 -16.76 8.00 17.90
CA CYS A 126 -17.22 7.91 16.53
C CYS A 126 -17.78 6.54 16.16
N SER A 127 -18.73 6.53 15.21
CA SER A 127 -19.15 5.31 14.51
C SER A 127 -18.06 4.87 13.52
N VAL A 128 -17.67 3.59 13.52
CA VAL A 128 -16.61 3.07 12.67
C VAL A 128 -17.18 2.23 11.53
N TYR A 129 -16.82 2.56 10.31
CA TYR A 129 -17.11 1.77 9.12
C TYR A 129 -15.82 1.48 8.36
N SER A 130 -15.70 0.26 7.81
CA SER A 130 -14.66 -0.03 6.82
C SER A 130 -15.09 0.48 5.44
N SER A 131 -14.15 1.02 4.67
CA SER A 131 -14.30 1.13 3.22
C SER A 131 -14.25 -0.27 2.59
N THR A 132 -14.31 -0.39 1.28
CA THR A 132 -14.03 -1.66 0.61
C THR A 132 -12.56 -2.00 0.84
N THR A 133 -12.30 -3.00 1.67
CA THR A 133 -10.96 -3.37 2.14
C THR A 133 -10.66 -4.83 1.85
N SER A 134 -9.39 -5.17 1.75
CA SER A 134 -8.87 -6.54 1.67
C SER A 134 -8.33 -7.05 3.01
N GLU A 135 -8.14 -6.15 3.97
CA GLU A 135 -7.54 -6.43 5.27
C GLU A 135 -8.54 -6.20 6.41
N ILE A 136 -8.28 -6.83 7.56
CA ILE A 136 -9.00 -6.54 8.79
C ILE A 136 -8.35 -5.33 9.47
N ASN A 137 -9.02 -4.20 9.41
CA ASN A 137 -8.48 -2.91 9.89
C ASN A 137 -9.02 -2.49 11.25
N PHE A 138 -10.05 -3.18 11.74
CA PHE A 138 -10.71 -2.92 13.03
C PHE A 138 -11.35 -4.19 13.58
N PRO A 139 -11.42 -4.40 14.91
CA PRO A 139 -12.12 -5.56 15.48
C PRO A 139 -13.60 -5.56 15.09
N MET A 140 -14.06 -6.66 14.51
CA MET A 140 -15.46 -6.78 14.06
C MET A 140 -16.48 -6.89 15.19
N ASP A 141 -16.03 -7.27 16.39
CA ASP A 141 -16.81 -7.39 17.61
C ASP A 141 -16.80 -6.11 18.48
N HIS A 142 -16.10 -5.06 18.03
CA HIS A 142 -16.05 -3.79 18.76
C HIS A 142 -17.41 -3.07 18.74
N PRO A 143 -17.88 -2.51 19.87
CA PRO A 143 -19.20 -1.88 19.97
C PRO A 143 -19.43 -0.71 19.00
N GLN A 144 -18.38 -0.02 18.61
CA GLN A 144 -18.44 1.11 17.67
C GLN A 144 -18.28 0.70 16.21
N TYR A 145 -18.07 -0.61 15.90
CA TYR A 145 -17.94 -1.09 14.53
C TYR A 145 -19.30 -1.45 13.94
N PHE A 146 -19.69 -0.75 12.88
CA PHE A 146 -20.97 -0.93 12.21
C PHE A 146 -20.89 -1.69 10.89
N GLY A 147 -19.70 -2.18 10.53
CA GLY A 147 -19.47 -2.99 9.34
C GLY A 147 -18.82 -2.23 8.18
N THR A 148 -19.03 -2.73 6.97
CA THR A 148 -18.48 -2.11 5.76
C THR A 148 -19.47 -1.11 5.17
N LEU A 149 -18.97 0.05 4.77
CA LEU A 149 -19.81 1.05 4.08
C LEU A 149 -20.35 0.43 2.77
N PRO A 150 -21.66 0.48 2.53
CA PRO A 150 -22.26 -0.12 1.35
C PRO A 150 -21.68 0.46 0.04
N ASN A 151 -21.39 -0.41 -0.94
CA ASN A 151 -20.91 0.02 -2.25
C ASN A 151 -22.00 0.73 -3.10
N LEU A 152 -23.28 0.50 -2.80
CA LEU A 152 -24.37 1.18 -3.48
C LEU A 152 -24.50 2.60 -2.95
N LEU A 153 -24.32 3.59 -3.83
CA LEU A 153 -24.26 5.00 -3.49
C LEU A 153 -25.44 5.48 -2.64
N SER A 154 -26.67 5.05 -2.96
CA SER A 154 -27.87 5.42 -2.18
C SER A 154 -27.78 4.94 -0.73
N LYS A 155 -27.33 3.70 -0.50
CA LYS A 155 -27.18 3.13 0.84
C LYS A 155 -26.00 3.73 1.59
N ALA A 156 -24.88 4.00 0.89
CA ALA A 156 -23.75 4.70 1.49
C ALA A 156 -24.17 6.10 1.95
N LYS A 157 -24.95 6.81 1.13
CA LYS A 157 -25.49 8.12 1.46
C LYS A 157 -26.38 8.08 2.72
N GLU A 158 -27.23 7.07 2.87
CA GLU A 158 -28.08 6.90 4.06
C GLU A 158 -27.26 6.76 5.36
N VAL A 159 -26.05 6.20 5.28
CA VAL A 159 -25.11 6.13 6.41
C VAL A 159 -24.48 7.47 6.64
N VAL A 160 -23.90 8.06 5.59
CA VAL A 160 -23.14 9.32 5.66
C VAL A 160 -24.02 10.49 6.13
N ASP A 161 -25.24 10.60 5.63
CA ASP A 161 -26.17 11.70 5.98
C ASP A 161 -26.61 11.71 7.47
N LYS A 162 -26.33 10.65 8.21
CA LYS A 162 -26.58 10.59 9.66
C LYS A 162 -25.46 11.21 10.50
N HIS A 163 -24.34 11.53 9.89
CA HIS A 163 -23.13 12.00 10.56
C HIS A 163 -22.80 13.42 10.13
N ASP A 164 -22.30 14.21 11.04
CA ASP A 164 -21.94 15.62 10.82
C ASP A 164 -20.47 15.83 10.45
N LEU A 165 -19.63 14.82 10.69
CA LEU A 165 -18.20 14.82 10.34
C LEU A 165 -17.79 13.44 9.82
N ILE A 166 -17.05 13.42 8.72
CA ILE A 166 -16.43 12.19 8.20
C ILE A 166 -14.92 12.32 8.33
N ILE A 167 -14.34 11.35 9.03
CA ILE A 167 -12.90 11.22 9.21
C ILE A 167 -12.46 9.98 8.41
N SER A 168 -11.64 10.18 7.38
CA SER A 168 -11.10 9.08 6.59
C SER A 168 -9.67 8.76 7.00
N VAL A 169 -9.40 7.49 7.35
CA VAL A 169 -8.08 7.01 7.77
C VAL A 169 -7.69 5.79 6.97
N GLY A 170 -6.63 5.91 6.22
CA GLY A 170 -6.06 4.77 5.48
C GLY A 170 -6.87 4.26 4.29
N SER A 171 -7.85 5.04 3.83
CA SER A 171 -8.67 4.72 2.65
C SER A 171 -8.01 5.11 1.33
#